data_9952c69287ed2d9cb19dfaf845d4a36e
#
_entry.id   9952c69287ed2d9cb19dfaf845d4a36e
#
_cell.length_a   1.000
_cell.length_b   1.000
_cell.length_c   1.000
_cell.angle_alpha   90.00
_cell.angle_beta   90.00
_cell.angle_gamma   90.00
#
_symmetry.space_group_name_H-M   'P 1'
#
loop_
_entity.id
_entity.type
_entity.pdbx_description
1 polymer ?
#
loop_
_entity_poly.entity_id
_entity_poly.type
_entity_poly.pdbx_seq_one_letter_code
_entity_poly.pdbx_strand_id
1 'polypeptide(L)'
;MNKVLFLFLWTFMLNAQIEEPVEWKTSIKNIKKDTYALTFEAEIAPKWHLYSQFSDPDGAIPTEFIFNENVFFKTIGPTKESQTTVSYDKFFDMDLTYFSDRAIFTQEIELLNTNLSQIEVELNYQACDDALCIFRTENFVIALDGTELADYKKINEKSKKLAEELRLE
;
A
#
# COMPACT_ATOMS: atom_id res chain seq x y z
N MET A 1 -26.17 -51.08 -31.01
CA MET A 1 -25.02 -50.85 -30.06
C MET A 1 -24.71 -49.37 -30.03
N ASN A 2 -25.32 -48.66 -29.06
CA ASN A 2 -25.12 -47.23 -28.91
C ASN A 2 -23.85 -46.97 -28.09
N LYS A 3 -22.85 -46.35 -28.70
CA LYS A 3 -21.66 -45.85 -27.98
C LYS A 3 -22.01 -44.47 -27.42
N VAL A 4 -22.26 -44.38 -26.12
CA VAL A 4 -22.35 -43.13 -25.40
C VAL A 4 -20.95 -42.60 -25.17
N LEU A 5 -20.60 -41.54 -25.90
CA LEU A 5 -19.35 -40.81 -25.74
C LEU A 5 -19.48 -39.90 -24.51
N PHE A 6 -18.85 -40.30 -23.41
CA PHE A 6 -18.76 -39.50 -22.18
C PHE A 6 -17.72 -38.39 -22.41
N LEU A 7 -18.19 -37.16 -22.72
CA LEU A 7 -17.33 -35.96 -22.77
C LEU A 7 -17.04 -35.53 -21.34
N PHE A 8 -15.82 -35.84 -20.88
CA PHE A 8 -15.33 -35.34 -19.57
C PHE A 8 -14.96 -33.86 -19.75
N LEU A 9 -15.89 -32.97 -19.37
CA LEU A 9 -15.59 -31.53 -19.23
C LEU A 9 -14.70 -31.33 -17.99
N TRP A 10 -13.40 -31.27 -18.24
CA TRP A 10 -12.43 -30.84 -17.23
C TRP A 10 -12.53 -29.32 -17.08
N THR A 11 -13.32 -28.89 -16.07
CA THR A 11 -13.37 -27.47 -15.66
C THR A 11 -12.05 -27.11 -15.02
N PHE A 12 -11.19 -26.43 -15.79
CA PHE A 12 -10.04 -25.71 -15.22
C PHE A 12 -10.60 -24.60 -14.34
N MET A 13 -10.49 -24.76 -13.03
CA MET A 13 -10.66 -23.66 -12.07
C MET A 13 -9.49 -22.70 -12.30
N LEU A 14 -9.72 -21.65 -13.09
CA LEU A 14 -8.82 -20.51 -13.19
C LEU A 14 -8.88 -19.78 -11.86
N ASN A 15 -7.91 -20.04 -10.99
CA ASN A 15 -7.65 -19.17 -9.85
C ASN A 15 -7.09 -17.87 -10.42
N ALA A 16 -7.92 -16.83 -10.54
CA ALA A 16 -7.45 -15.48 -10.74
C ALA A 16 -6.74 -15.06 -9.44
N GLN A 17 -5.43 -15.16 -9.42
CA GLN A 17 -4.63 -14.62 -8.31
C GLN A 17 -4.61 -13.10 -8.48
N ILE A 18 -5.01 -12.40 -7.42
CA ILE A 18 -4.81 -10.95 -7.33
C ILE A 18 -3.32 -10.76 -7.11
N GLU A 19 -2.65 -10.07 -8.05
CA GLU A 19 -1.23 -9.76 -7.94
C GLU A 19 -1.05 -8.72 -6.82
N GLU A 20 -0.30 -9.08 -5.77
CA GLU A 20 0.08 -8.19 -4.68
C GLU A 20 1.61 -8.14 -4.58
N PRO A 21 2.28 -7.40 -5.49
CA PRO A 21 3.74 -7.41 -5.59
C PRO A 21 4.45 -6.56 -4.55
N VAL A 22 3.73 -5.81 -3.72
CA VAL A 22 4.30 -4.96 -2.69
C VAL A 22 3.67 -5.31 -1.34
N GLU A 23 4.51 -5.78 -0.43
CA GLU A 23 4.13 -5.98 0.97
C GLU A 23 4.55 -4.78 1.81
N TRP A 24 3.62 -4.24 2.61
CA TRP A 24 3.88 -3.08 3.45
C TRP A 24 3.98 -3.46 4.92
N LYS A 25 4.97 -2.87 5.60
CA LYS A 25 5.12 -2.90 7.06
C LYS A 25 5.17 -1.48 7.60
N THR A 26 4.51 -1.23 8.70
CA THR A 26 4.54 0.08 9.35
C THR A 26 5.17 -0.01 10.73
N SER A 27 5.84 1.06 11.13
CA SER A 27 6.33 1.20 12.49
C SER A 27 6.28 2.65 12.94
N ILE A 28 6.28 2.86 14.26
CA ILE A 28 6.28 4.18 14.88
C ILE A 28 7.39 4.24 15.92
N LYS A 29 8.08 5.37 15.96
CA LYS A 29 9.12 5.65 16.97
C LYS A 29 8.97 7.04 17.54
N ASN A 30 8.94 7.15 18.85
CA ASN A 30 9.05 8.46 19.50
C ASN A 30 10.46 9.02 19.32
N ILE A 31 10.57 10.25 18.79
CA ILE A 31 11.86 10.95 18.59
C ILE A 31 12.15 11.87 19.74
N LYS A 32 11.17 12.63 20.17
CA LYS A 32 11.21 13.55 21.30
C LYS A 32 9.80 13.80 21.79
N LYS A 33 9.65 14.38 22.95
CA LYS A 33 8.39 14.60 23.70
C LYS A 33 7.08 14.28 22.94
N ASP A 34 6.63 15.13 22.03
CA ASP A 34 5.36 14.99 21.30
C ASP A 34 5.59 14.71 19.79
N THR A 35 6.83 14.31 19.39
CA THR A 35 7.21 14.07 18.00
C THR A 35 7.50 12.60 17.76
N TYR A 36 6.92 12.06 16.71
CA TYR A 36 7.06 10.66 16.30
C TYR A 36 7.50 10.57 14.83
N ALA A 37 8.26 9.52 14.50
CA ALA A 37 8.52 9.11 13.14
C ALA A 37 7.65 7.91 12.81
N LEU A 38 6.83 8.04 11.78
CA LEU A 38 6.12 6.95 11.13
C LEU A 38 7.00 6.41 10.01
N THR A 39 7.23 5.12 9.99
CA THR A 39 8.00 4.47 8.92
C THR A 39 7.11 3.48 8.19
N PHE A 40 7.13 3.57 6.86
CA PHE A 40 6.46 2.66 5.94
C PHE A 40 7.54 1.95 5.14
N GLU A 41 7.61 0.65 5.25
CA GLU A 41 8.57 -0.19 4.54
C GLU A 41 7.82 -1.03 3.53
N ALA A 42 8.23 -0.93 2.27
CA ALA A 42 7.75 -1.76 1.17
C ALA A 42 8.76 -2.86 0.86
N GLU A 43 8.35 -4.11 0.88
CA GLU A 43 9.07 -5.24 0.26
C GLU A 43 8.46 -5.46 -1.14
N ILE A 44 9.30 -5.35 -2.18
CA ILE A 44 8.86 -5.34 -3.58
C ILE A 44 9.26 -6.67 -4.21
N ALA A 45 8.30 -7.35 -4.81
CA ALA A 45 8.53 -8.63 -5.47
C ALA A 45 9.55 -8.52 -6.61
N PRO A 46 10.34 -9.57 -6.90
CA PRO A 46 11.32 -9.56 -7.99
C PRO A 46 10.69 -9.16 -9.33
N LYS A 47 11.37 -8.29 -10.09
CA LYS A 47 10.98 -7.70 -11.37
C LYS A 47 9.93 -6.58 -11.29
N TRP A 48 9.37 -6.32 -10.13
CA TRP A 48 8.45 -5.21 -9.93
C TRP A 48 9.21 -3.95 -9.54
N HIS A 49 8.67 -2.81 -9.95
CA HIS A 49 9.12 -1.47 -9.60
C HIS A 49 7.99 -0.72 -8.90
N LEU A 50 8.28 -0.14 -7.74
CA LEU A 50 7.39 0.79 -7.04
C LEU A 50 7.84 2.21 -7.37
N TYR A 51 6.96 3.05 -7.90
CA TYR A 51 7.36 4.41 -8.30
C TYR A 51 7.51 5.34 -7.11
N SER A 52 8.51 6.21 -7.20
CA SER A 52 8.84 7.23 -6.20
C SER A 52 7.72 8.26 -6.05
N GLN A 53 7.69 8.97 -4.91
CA GLN A 53 6.86 10.17 -4.71
C GLN A 53 7.23 11.29 -5.70
N PHE A 54 8.44 11.24 -6.26
CA PHE A 54 9.00 12.23 -7.19
C PHE A 54 9.13 11.70 -8.61
N SER A 55 8.48 10.58 -8.93
CA SER A 55 8.38 10.10 -10.31
C SER A 55 7.59 11.08 -11.16
N ASP A 56 7.91 11.18 -12.45
CA ASP A 56 7.22 12.08 -13.36
C ASP A 56 5.74 11.66 -13.50
N PRO A 57 4.79 12.54 -13.18
CA PRO A 57 3.35 12.22 -13.25
C PRO A 57 2.82 12.07 -14.68
N ASP A 58 3.56 12.53 -15.71
CA ASP A 58 3.21 12.29 -17.11
C ASP A 58 3.48 10.82 -17.51
N GLY A 59 4.22 10.08 -16.67
CA GLY A 59 4.46 8.65 -16.79
C GLY A 59 3.67 7.84 -15.76
N ALA A 60 4.37 7.27 -14.79
CA ALA A 60 3.77 6.47 -13.73
C ALA A 60 3.16 7.34 -12.63
N ILE A 61 2.06 6.88 -12.04
CA ILE A 61 1.44 7.54 -10.89
C ILE A 61 2.40 7.48 -9.70
N PRO A 62 2.81 8.63 -9.15
CA PRO A 62 3.71 8.68 -8.00
C PRO A 62 3.08 8.06 -6.75
N THR A 63 3.94 7.54 -5.86
CA THR A 63 3.53 7.14 -4.51
C THR A 63 3.10 8.37 -3.71
N GLU A 64 1.92 8.32 -3.09
CA GLU A 64 1.35 9.44 -2.35
C GLU A 64 0.85 8.97 -0.98
N PHE A 65 1.32 9.64 0.08
CA PHE A 65 0.83 9.45 1.46
C PHE A 65 -0.14 10.57 1.82
N ILE A 66 -1.36 10.21 2.20
CA ILE A 66 -2.41 11.14 2.60
C ILE A 66 -2.61 11.03 4.11
N PHE A 67 -2.20 12.07 4.82
CA PHE A 67 -2.37 12.22 6.26
C PHE A 67 -3.56 13.14 6.54
N ASN A 68 -4.63 12.58 7.09
CA ASN A 68 -5.79 13.38 7.49
C ASN A 68 -5.49 14.17 8.77
N GLU A 69 -4.68 15.23 8.63
CA GLU A 69 -4.34 16.13 9.73
C GLU A 69 -5.61 16.70 10.39
N ASN A 70 -5.54 16.87 11.69
CA ASN A 70 -6.66 17.34 12.48
C ASN A 70 -6.18 18.05 13.78
N VAL A 71 -7.09 18.31 14.70
CA VAL A 71 -6.79 18.97 15.99
C VAL A 71 -5.90 18.12 16.92
N PHE A 72 -5.62 16.87 16.59
CA PHE A 72 -4.83 15.95 17.43
C PHE A 72 -3.39 15.80 16.97
N PHE A 73 -3.10 15.92 15.67
CA PHE A 73 -1.74 15.84 15.13
C PHE A 73 -1.60 16.66 13.84
N LYS A 74 -0.37 16.95 13.49
CA LYS A 74 0.04 17.52 12.19
C LYS A 74 1.33 16.87 11.71
N THR A 75 1.58 16.89 10.41
CA THR A 75 2.84 16.47 9.79
C THR A 75 3.94 17.51 10.00
N ILE A 76 5.19 17.09 10.05
CA ILE A 76 6.38 17.94 10.09
C ILE A 76 7.18 17.73 8.81
N GLY A 77 7.09 18.71 7.91
CA GLY A 77 7.75 18.63 6.60
C GLY A 77 7.18 17.53 5.69
N PRO A 78 7.79 17.30 4.53
CA PRO A 78 7.36 16.28 3.58
C PRO A 78 7.77 14.88 4.04
N THR A 79 7.05 13.86 3.55
CA THR A 79 7.49 12.47 3.68
C THR A 79 8.83 12.29 2.95
N LYS A 80 9.80 11.70 3.65
CA LYS A 80 11.12 11.38 3.10
C LYS A 80 11.11 9.96 2.58
N GLU A 81 11.82 9.72 1.49
CA GLU A 81 12.00 8.38 0.92
C GLU A 81 13.46 7.94 0.89
N SER A 82 13.69 6.63 0.84
CA SER A 82 15.02 6.04 0.67
C SER A 82 15.59 6.31 -0.73
N GLN A 83 16.82 5.87 -0.96
CA GLN A 83 17.48 6.06 -2.25
C GLN A 83 16.72 5.35 -3.38
N THR A 84 16.48 6.06 -4.46
CA THR A 84 15.79 5.62 -5.67
C THR A 84 16.77 5.28 -6.79
N THR A 85 16.25 4.60 -7.82
CA THR A 85 16.90 4.41 -9.12
C THR A 85 16.16 5.25 -10.17
N VAL A 86 16.90 5.87 -11.06
CA VAL A 86 16.36 6.50 -12.27
C VAL A 86 16.76 5.66 -13.47
N SER A 87 15.80 5.22 -14.25
CA SER A 87 16.06 4.44 -15.45
C SER A 87 14.95 4.63 -16.47
N TYR A 88 15.29 4.40 -17.74
CA TYR A 88 14.33 4.42 -18.82
C TYR A 88 13.29 3.29 -18.66
N ASP A 89 12.05 3.70 -18.62
CA ASP A 89 10.89 2.82 -18.54
C ASP A 89 10.29 2.65 -19.94
N LYS A 90 10.28 1.41 -20.43
CA LYS A 90 9.80 1.10 -21.78
C LYS A 90 8.29 1.20 -21.92
N PHE A 91 7.56 1.08 -20.82
CA PHE A 91 6.10 1.15 -20.80
C PHE A 91 5.62 2.59 -21.02
N PHE A 92 6.33 3.53 -20.39
CA PHE A 92 6.02 4.96 -20.45
C PHE A 92 6.87 5.72 -21.48
N ASP A 93 7.90 5.08 -22.06
CA ASP A 93 8.83 5.68 -23.04
C ASP A 93 9.57 6.90 -22.50
N MET A 94 9.95 6.86 -21.21
CA MET A 94 10.64 7.97 -20.51
C MET A 94 11.46 7.47 -19.32
N ASP A 95 12.35 8.33 -18.82
CA ASP A 95 13.07 8.05 -17.57
C ASP A 95 12.15 8.27 -16.37
N LEU A 96 12.02 7.24 -15.52
CA LEU A 96 11.23 7.29 -14.30
C LEU A 96 12.06 6.98 -13.07
N THR A 97 11.60 7.50 -11.93
CA THR A 97 12.22 7.28 -10.61
C THR A 97 11.44 6.24 -9.85
N TYR A 98 12.10 5.16 -9.44
CA TYR A 98 11.44 4.04 -8.78
C TYR A 98 12.35 3.30 -7.78
N PHE A 99 11.75 2.35 -7.05
CA PHE A 99 12.42 1.41 -6.16
C PHE A 99 12.28 -0.01 -6.70
N SER A 100 13.32 -0.83 -6.46
CA SER A 100 13.30 -2.29 -6.61
C SER A 100 13.65 -2.93 -5.27
N ASP A 101 13.16 -4.12 -5.03
CA ASP A 101 13.38 -4.93 -3.84
C ASP A 101 12.83 -4.31 -2.55
N ARG A 102 13.19 -3.08 -2.20
CA ARG A 102 12.78 -2.42 -0.96
C ARG A 102 12.70 -0.91 -1.09
N ALA A 103 11.66 -0.33 -0.48
CA ALA A 103 11.55 1.11 -0.28
C ALA A 103 11.25 1.44 1.19
N ILE A 104 11.74 2.58 1.66
CA ILE A 104 11.45 3.08 3.01
C ILE A 104 11.00 4.52 2.88
N PHE A 105 9.84 4.82 3.51
CA PHE A 105 9.30 6.16 3.62
C PHE A 105 9.17 6.53 5.09
N THR A 106 9.47 7.78 5.42
CA THR A 106 9.40 8.26 6.81
C THR A 106 8.72 9.62 6.86
N GLN A 107 7.68 9.71 7.69
CA GLN A 107 6.99 10.96 8.00
C GLN A 107 7.16 11.29 9.47
N GLU A 108 7.62 12.49 9.77
CA GLU A 108 7.60 13.03 11.12
C GLU A 108 6.24 13.69 11.39
N ILE A 109 5.71 13.47 12.59
CA ILE A 109 4.46 14.07 13.06
C ILE A 109 4.65 14.68 14.43
N GLU A 110 3.86 15.70 14.73
CA GLU A 110 3.74 16.30 16.08
C GLU A 110 2.33 16.04 16.61
N LEU A 111 2.26 15.42 17.78
CA LEU A 111 0.99 15.28 18.50
C LEU A 111 0.62 16.62 19.16
N LEU A 112 -0.58 17.10 18.87
CA LEU A 112 -1.16 18.32 19.44
C LEU A 112 -2.02 18.01 20.65
N ASN A 113 -2.43 16.76 20.80
CA ASN A 113 -3.25 16.28 21.91
C ASN A 113 -2.90 14.84 22.25
N THR A 114 -2.72 14.54 23.53
CA THR A 114 -2.34 13.21 24.05
C THR A 114 -3.48 12.18 24.08
N ASN A 115 -4.69 12.58 23.73
CA ASN A 115 -5.85 11.67 23.68
C ASN A 115 -5.94 10.87 22.37
N LEU A 116 -5.04 11.10 21.42
CA LEU A 116 -4.95 10.33 20.19
C LEU A 116 -4.31 8.97 20.48
N SER A 117 -4.97 7.90 20.14
CA SER A 117 -4.47 6.53 20.32
C SER A 117 -3.92 5.92 19.02
N GLN A 118 -4.36 6.39 17.87
CA GLN A 118 -3.98 5.87 16.56
C GLN A 118 -3.98 6.96 15.50
N ILE A 119 -3.24 6.73 14.42
CA ILE A 119 -3.19 7.57 13.22
C ILE A 119 -3.61 6.74 12.02
N GLU A 120 -4.47 7.31 11.19
CA GLU A 120 -4.90 6.73 9.93
C GLU A 120 -4.16 7.40 8.78
N VAL A 121 -3.62 6.59 7.86
CA VAL A 121 -2.87 7.04 6.69
C VAL A 121 -3.36 6.27 5.47
N GLU A 122 -3.77 7.00 4.45
CA GLU A 122 -4.04 6.41 3.13
C GLU A 122 -2.77 6.52 2.28
N LEU A 123 -2.44 5.45 1.57
CA LEU A 123 -1.31 5.36 0.66
C LEU A 123 -1.80 4.94 -0.71
N ASN A 124 -1.58 5.78 -1.70
CA ASN A 124 -1.81 5.48 -3.09
C ASN A 124 -0.47 5.21 -3.77
N TYR A 125 -0.37 4.13 -4.55
CA TYR A 125 0.85 3.80 -5.28
C TYR A 125 0.56 3.04 -6.56
N GLN A 126 1.52 3.12 -7.48
CA GLN A 126 1.57 2.29 -8.67
C GLN A 126 2.81 1.42 -8.62
N ALA A 127 2.67 0.15 -8.99
CA ALA A 127 3.78 -0.76 -9.23
C ALA A 127 3.61 -1.45 -10.59
N CYS A 128 4.73 -1.62 -11.30
CA CYS A 128 4.75 -2.26 -12.61
C CYS A 128 5.86 -3.31 -12.70
N ASP A 129 5.63 -4.34 -13.53
CA ASP A 129 6.67 -5.17 -14.11
C ASP A 129 6.75 -4.94 -15.63
N ASP A 130 7.46 -5.80 -16.37
CA ASP A 130 7.61 -5.67 -17.84
C ASP A 130 6.30 -5.87 -18.62
N ALA A 131 5.21 -6.33 -17.99
CA ALA A 131 3.95 -6.71 -18.64
C ALA A 131 2.70 -6.08 -18.03
N LEU A 132 2.71 -5.74 -16.78
CA LEU A 132 1.54 -5.32 -16.02
C LEU A 132 1.86 -4.15 -15.08
N CYS A 133 0.97 -3.17 -15.06
CA CYS A 133 0.93 -2.14 -14.04
C CYS A 133 -0.31 -2.30 -13.16
N ILE A 134 -0.14 -2.16 -11.87
CA ILE A 134 -1.23 -2.13 -10.90
C ILE A 134 -1.23 -0.81 -10.15
N PHE A 135 -2.42 -0.31 -9.87
CA PHE A 135 -2.65 0.78 -8.92
C PHE A 135 -3.29 0.22 -7.66
N ARG A 136 -2.85 0.69 -6.49
CA ARG A 136 -3.37 0.26 -5.19
C ARG A 136 -3.55 1.44 -4.26
N THR A 137 -4.55 1.31 -3.41
CA THR A 137 -4.76 2.14 -2.23
C THR A 137 -4.68 1.26 -1.01
N GLU A 138 -3.75 1.57 -0.11
CA GLU A 138 -3.64 0.93 1.21
C GLU A 138 -4.08 1.90 2.30
N ASN A 139 -4.68 1.35 3.36
CA ASN A 139 -5.09 2.13 4.52
C ASN A 139 -4.41 1.56 5.76
N PHE A 140 -3.60 2.35 6.41
CA PHE A 140 -2.89 2.00 7.62
C PHE A 140 -3.54 2.63 8.84
N VAL A 141 -3.66 1.85 9.90
CA VAL A 141 -3.99 2.34 11.23
C VAL A 141 -2.80 2.04 12.13
N ILE A 142 -2.14 3.07 12.61
CA ILE A 142 -0.89 2.97 13.37
C ILE A 142 -1.17 3.40 14.81
N ALA A 143 -1.03 2.44 15.75
CA ALA A 143 -1.17 2.71 17.17
C ALA A 143 0.04 3.49 17.70
N LEU A 144 -0.20 4.53 18.50
CA LEU A 144 0.86 5.39 19.03
C LEU A 144 1.69 4.73 20.13
N ASP A 145 1.20 3.66 20.73
CA ASP A 145 1.92 2.85 21.72
C ASP A 145 2.85 1.80 21.06
N GLY A 146 2.88 1.74 19.73
CA GLY A 146 3.70 0.80 18.95
C GLY A 146 3.14 -0.62 18.91
N THR A 147 1.92 -0.86 19.39
CA THR A 147 1.26 -2.14 19.20
C THR A 147 0.85 -2.27 17.73
N GLU A 148 1.16 -3.41 17.10
CA GLU A 148 0.58 -3.72 15.79
C GLU A 148 -0.92 -3.91 16.00
N LEU A 149 -1.71 -2.99 15.46
CA LEU A 149 -3.16 -3.19 15.39
C LEU A 149 -3.41 -4.35 14.41
N ALA A 150 -3.67 -5.51 14.99
CA ALA A 150 -3.91 -6.74 14.24
C ALA A 150 -4.90 -6.49 13.11
N ASP A 151 -4.40 -6.57 11.88
CA ASP A 151 -5.18 -6.76 10.67
C ASP A 151 -6.42 -5.85 10.49
N TYR A 152 -6.18 -4.55 10.28
CA TYR A 152 -7.23 -3.65 9.78
C TYR A 152 -7.85 -4.19 8.46
N LYS A 153 -7.06 -4.87 7.65
CA LYS A 153 -7.53 -5.60 6.45
C LYS A 153 -8.60 -6.63 6.81
N LYS A 154 -8.41 -7.45 7.86
CA LYS A 154 -9.40 -8.44 8.33
C LYS A 154 -10.63 -7.80 8.97
N ILE A 155 -10.44 -6.70 9.70
CA ILE A 155 -11.55 -5.97 10.32
C ILE A 155 -12.41 -5.33 9.22
N ASN A 156 -11.81 -4.73 8.21
CA ASN A 156 -12.50 -4.11 7.08
C ASN A 156 -13.23 -5.14 6.19
N GLU A 157 -12.62 -6.29 5.92
CA GLU A 157 -13.29 -7.39 5.21
C GLU A 157 -14.47 -7.96 5.98
N LYS A 158 -14.30 -8.14 7.29
CA LYS A 158 -15.38 -8.60 8.17
C LYS A 158 -16.52 -7.59 8.24
N SER A 159 -16.20 -6.30 8.32
CA SER A 159 -17.20 -5.21 8.33
C SER A 159 -17.91 -5.08 6.99
N LYS A 160 -17.21 -5.21 5.87
CA LYS A 160 -17.82 -5.25 4.52
C LYS A 160 -18.76 -6.43 4.36
N LYS A 161 -18.34 -7.62 4.79
CA LYS A 161 -19.15 -8.84 4.74
C LYS A 161 -20.40 -8.71 5.60
N LEU A 162 -20.28 -8.15 6.81
CA LEU A 162 -21.41 -7.91 7.69
C LEU A 162 -22.38 -6.86 7.12
N ALA A 163 -21.87 -5.79 6.50
CA ALA A 163 -22.69 -4.77 5.84
C ALA A 163 -23.42 -5.32 4.60
N GLU A 164 -22.83 -6.29 3.91
CA GLU A 164 -23.44 -6.96 2.77
C GLU A 164 -24.53 -7.94 3.22
N GLU A 165 -24.31 -8.70 4.29
CA GLU A 165 -25.32 -9.55 4.93
C GLU A 165 -26.54 -8.76 5.42
N LEU A 166 -26.33 -7.56 6.02
CA LEU A 166 -27.42 -6.67 6.47
C LEU A 166 -28.18 -5.96 5.35
N ARG A 167 -27.66 -5.95 4.12
CA ARG A 167 -28.37 -5.40 2.94
C ARG A 167 -29.27 -6.42 2.25
N LEU A 168 -29.11 -7.69 2.57
CA LEU A 168 -29.86 -8.80 1.97
C LEU A 168 -31.05 -9.24 2.83
N GLU A 169 -31.28 -8.64 3.99
CA GLU A 169 -32.45 -8.74 4.83
C GLU A 169 -33.42 -7.54 4.60
#